data_73c8ea0f0a843f8eb5f5ff1114a9fbb4
#
_entry.id   73c8ea0f0a843f8eb5f5ff1114a9fbb4
#
_cell.length_a   1.000
_cell.length_b   1.000
_cell.length_c   1.000
_cell.angle_alpha   90.00
_cell.angle_beta   90.00
_cell.angle_gamma   90.00
#
_symmetry.space_group_name_H-M   'P 1'
#
loop_
_entity.id
_entity.type
_entity.pdbx_description
1 polymer ?
#
loop_
_entity_poly.entity_id
_entity_poly.type
_entity_poly.pdbx_seq_one_letter_code
_entity_poly.pdbx_strand_id
1 'polypeptide(L)'
;MKIGVTAFLTFAILSHMPAYAGNVSEIVSGMSAADKRSNYIGTFVLRKSDKMMTMHVVHGVDDRGVWESMESLNGEARKIVRHNNEVISIYPDRKLVTVSKMGDKLGLHPILPENLDKLANYYTINQLGDDRIAGRETSVLNVQPKDAYRYGYKYWLDNETRVLLKCDLLDEKGEIVEQMMYTSFSNQTVVPQSAFNIPELNGFSRQMLNKNRGKQANIGWRATSMPQGFMLTQSTIRSGEDNESLHLMYSDGLASVSVFIESGENSTHRLAGASGMGALNAYGKQMNGTQITVMGEVPQATVATIAESMERTQ
;
A
#
# COMPACT_ATOMS: atom_id res chain seq x y z
N MET A 1 -80.21 3.14 0.35
CA MET A 1 -78.97 3.82 0.68
C MET A 1 -77.90 2.72 0.91
N LYS A 2 -77.11 2.44 -0.15
CA LYS A 2 -76.11 1.35 -0.09
C LYS A 2 -74.72 2.02 0.13
N ILE A 3 -74.10 1.71 1.23
CA ILE A 3 -72.76 2.18 1.59
C ILE A 3 -71.76 1.14 1.04
N GLY A 4 -70.98 1.54 0.03
CA GLY A 4 -69.87 0.73 -0.52
C GLY A 4 -68.62 0.93 0.34
N VAL A 5 -68.07 -0.17 0.88
CA VAL A 5 -66.79 -0.21 1.57
C VAL A 5 -65.71 -0.50 0.53
N THR A 6 -64.85 0.48 0.24
CA THR A 6 -63.68 0.30 -0.62
C THR A 6 -62.50 -0.13 0.25
N ALA A 7 -62.09 -1.38 0.08
CA ALA A 7 -60.87 -1.90 0.73
C ALA A 7 -59.64 -1.44 -0.05
N PHE A 8 -58.78 -0.65 0.59
CA PHE A 8 -57.45 -0.34 0.10
C PHE A 8 -56.48 -1.48 0.41
N LEU A 9 -56.03 -2.20 -0.61
CA LEU A 9 -54.97 -3.17 -0.50
C LEU A 9 -53.61 -2.43 -0.55
N THR A 10 -52.97 -2.27 0.59
CA THR A 10 -51.58 -1.77 0.67
C THR A 10 -50.60 -2.89 0.28
N PHE A 11 -50.01 -2.78 -0.90
CA PHE A 11 -48.96 -3.64 -1.39
C PHE A 11 -47.63 -3.20 -0.74
N ALA A 12 -47.17 -3.94 0.29
CA ALA A 12 -45.83 -3.74 0.86
C ALA A 12 -44.80 -4.31 -0.09
N ILE A 13 -44.08 -3.41 -0.81
CA ILE A 13 -42.93 -3.78 -1.60
C ILE A 13 -41.77 -4.05 -0.62
N LEU A 14 -41.54 -5.33 -0.28
CA LEU A 14 -40.29 -5.75 0.34
C LEU A 14 -39.17 -5.61 -0.71
N SER A 15 -38.44 -4.52 -0.63
CA SER A 15 -37.19 -4.38 -1.36
C SER A 15 -36.18 -5.40 -0.78
N HIS A 16 -35.99 -6.50 -1.49
CA HIS A 16 -34.90 -7.42 -1.22
C HIS A 16 -33.61 -6.68 -1.58
N MET A 17 -32.87 -6.22 -0.58
CA MET A 17 -31.47 -5.85 -0.77
C MET A 17 -30.68 -7.15 -1.00
N PRO A 18 -30.03 -7.34 -2.14
CA PRO A 18 -29.19 -8.51 -2.36
C PRO A 18 -28.05 -8.50 -1.35
N ALA A 19 -27.75 -9.67 -0.80
CA ALA A 19 -26.62 -9.87 0.12
C ALA A 19 -25.30 -9.73 -0.64
N TYR A 20 -24.69 -8.54 -0.63
CA TYR A 20 -23.40 -8.25 -1.27
C TYR A 20 -22.17 -8.87 -0.57
N ALA A 21 -22.32 -9.43 0.63
CA ALA A 21 -21.20 -9.96 1.42
C ALA A 21 -20.44 -11.12 0.74
N GLY A 22 -21.13 -12.00 0.00
CA GLY A 22 -20.50 -13.10 -0.72
C GLY A 22 -19.62 -12.63 -1.90
N ASN A 23 -19.98 -11.52 -2.52
CA ASN A 23 -19.29 -10.98 -3.70
C ASN A 23 -17.96 -10.29 -3.32
N VAL A 24 -17.87 -9.61 -2.18
CA VAL A 24 -16.64 -8.91 -1.73
C VAL A 24 -15.49 -9.89 -1.52
N SER A 25 -15.73 -11.03 -0.83
CA SER A 25 -14.69 -12.04 -0.59
C SER A 25 -14.17 -12.65 -1.90
N GLU A 26 -15.06 -12.90 -2.86
CA GLU A 26 -14.70 -13.41 -4.19
C GLU A 26 -13.86 -12.39 -4.98
N ILE A 27 -14.26 -11.11 -4.95
CA ILE A 27 -13.52 -10.05 -5.63
C ILE A 27 -12.11 -9.90 -5.05
N VAL A 28 -11.96 -9.94 -3.72
CA VAL A 28 -10.67 -9.80 -3.04
C VAL A 28 -9.78 -11.02 -3.28
N SER A 29 -10.32 -12.23 -3.25
CA SER A 29 -9.54 -13.44 -3.58
C SER A 29 -9.09 -13.43 -5.05
N GLY A 30 -9.94 -12.93 -5.96
CA GLY A 30 -9.59 -12.70 -7.36
C GLY A 30 -8.46 -11.70 -7.53
N MET A 31 -8.47 -10.59 -6.78
CA MET A 31 -7.40 -9.59 -6.77
C MET A 31 -6.04 -10.18 -6.34
N SER A 32 -6.03 -10.98 -5.29
CA SER A 32 -4.81 -11.67 -4.84
C SER A 32 -4.28 -12.70 -5.84
N ALA A 33 -5.20 -13.36 -6.57
CA ALA A 33 -4.84 -14.33 -7.59
C ALA A 33 -4.37 -13.68 -8.92
N ALA A 34 -4.81 -12.47 -9.22
CA ALA A 34 -4.51 -11.78 -10.48
C ALA A 34 -3.01 -11.56 -10.69
N ASP A 35 -2.27 -11.17 -9.63
CA ASP A 35 -0.80 -10.99 -9.68
C ASP A 35 -0.04 -12.28 -10.07
N LYS A 36 -0.63 -13.45 -9.84
CA LYS A 36 -0.02 -14.75 -10.13
C LYS A 36 -0.48 -15.40 -11.45
N ARG A 37 -1.46 -14.80 -12.14
CA ARG A 37 -2.12 -15.44 -13.29
C ARG A 37 -2.26 -14.55 -14.51
N SER A 38 -2.20 -13.23 -14.34
CA SER A 38 -2.51 -12.30 -15.42
C SER A 38 -1.26 -11.89 -16.17
N ASN A 39 -1.37 -11.88 -17.50
CA ASN A 39 -0.40 -11.25 -18.39
C ASN A 39 -1.02 -9.96 -18.93
N TYR A 40 -0.38 -8.82 -18.74
CA TYR A 40 -0.92 -7.56 -19.24
C TYR A 40 0.15 -6.52 -19.54
N ILE A 41 -0.25 -5.57 -20.38
CA ILE A 41 0.52 -4.37 -20.69
C ILE A 41 -0.38 -3.18 -20.43
N GLY A 42 0.16 -2.13 -19.82
CA GLY A 42 -0.61 -0.94 -19.52
C GLY A 42 0.23 0.29 -19.25
N THR A 43 -0.46 1.40 -19.11
CA THR A 43 0.12 2.66 -18.65
C THR A 43 -0.76 3.20 -17.54
N PHE A 44 -0.16 3.61 -16.44
CA PHE A 44 -0.88 4.21 -15.33
C PHE A 44 -0.25 5.53 -14.92
N VAL A 45 -1.06 6.37 -14.31
CA VAL A 45 -0.66 7.61 -13.65
C VAL A 45 -0.74 7.39 -12.15
N LEU A 46 0.31 7.80 -11.44
CA LEU A 46 0.36 7.85 -9.98
C LEU A 46 0.43 9.31 -9.56
N ARG A 47 -0.59 9.81 -8.86
CA ARG A 47 -0.61 11.11 -8.21
C ARG A 47 -0.30 10.95 -6.73
N LYS A 48 0.79 11.58 -6.30
CA LYS A 48 1.20 11.68 -4.89
C LYS A 48 1.42 13.15 -4.55
N SER A 49 0.53 13.71 -3.70
CA SER A 49 0.54 15.14 -3.41
C SER A 49 0.37 15.96 -4.70
N ASP A 50 1.31 16.87 -4.99
CA ASP A 50 1.39 17.71 -6.19
C ASP A 50 2.12 17.07 -7.38
N LYS A 51 2.67 15.87 -7.19
CA LYS A 51 3.47 15.17 -8.21
C LYS A 51 2.64 14.14 -8.96
N MET A 52 2.85 14.10 -10.27
CA MET A 52 2.27 13.08 -11.15
C MET A 52 3.39 12.31 -11.84
N MET A 53 3.33 10.99 -11.74
CA MET A 53 4.24 10.05 -12.41
C MET A 53 3.44 9.18 -13.37
N THR A 54 3.92 9.05 -14.60
CA THR A 54 3.32 8.15 -15.59
C THR A 54 4.28 6.99 -15.80
N MET A 55 3.76 5.78 -15.69
CA MET A 55 4.54 4.55 -15.78
C MET A 55 3.95 3.63 -16.85
N HIS A 56 4.81 3.10 -17.71
CA HIS A 56 4.46 1.96 -18.55
C HIS A 56 4.79 0.67 -17.82
N VAL A 57 3.88 -0.29 -17.83
CA VAL A 57 4.03 -1.56 -17.13
C VAL A 57 3.81 -2.73 -18.10
N VAL A 58 4.67 -3.75 -17.97
CA VAL A 58 4.50 -5.07 -18.55
C VAL A 58 4.55 -6.08 -17.41
N HIS A 59 3.48 -6.84 -17.25
CA HIS A 59 3.38 -7.88 -16.24
C HIS A 59 3.20 -9.23 -16.94
N GLY A 60 4.00 -10.21 -16.56
CA GLY A 60 3.99 -11.54 -17.15
C GLY A 60 4.17 -12.64 -16.12
N VAL A 61 3.54 -13.77 -16.39
CA VAL A 61 3.66 -14.98 -15.57
C VAL A 61 4.03 -16.15 -16.50
N ASP A 62 5.08 -16.85 -16.14
CA ASP A 62 5.53 -18.08 -16.83
C ASP A 62 5.89 -19.18 -15.81
N ASP A 63 6.45 -20.30 -16.27
CA ASP A 63 6.90 -21.43 -15.43
C ASP A 63 8.03 -21.07 -14.44
N ARG A 64 8.74 -19.96 -14.68
CA ARG A 64 9.80 -19.43 -13.81
C ARG A 64 9.26 -18.47 -12.73
N GLY A 65 8.01 -18.03 -12.86
CA GLY A 65 7.34 -17.17 -11.88
C GLY A 65 6.76 -15.89 -12.45
N VAL A 66 6.70 -14.88 -11.60
CA VAL A 66 6.11 -13.56 -11.91
C VAL A 66 7.19 -12.58 -12.33
N TRP A 67 6.97 -11.92 -13.45
CA TRP A 67 7.82 -10.88 -14.03
C TRP A 67 7.08 -9.55 -14.10
N GLU A 68 7.75 -8.48 -13.79
CA GLU A 68 7.21 -7.13 -13.96
C GLU A 68 8.29 -6.19 -14.42
N SER A 69 7.98 -5.38 -15.42
CA SER A 69 8.82 -4.27 -15.87
C SER A 69 8.01 -3.00 -15.80
N MET A 70 8.53 -1.97 -15.14
CA MET A 70 7.95 -0.64 -15.09
C MET A 70 8.96 0.39 -15.57
N GLU A 71 8.54 1.27 -16.48
CA GLU A 71 9.35 2.35 -17.01
C GLU A 71 8.67 3.69 -16.80
N SER A 72 9.39 4.69 -16.27
CA SER A 72 8.87 6.05 -16.15
C SER A 72 8.77 6.70 -17.53
N LEU A 73 7.62 7.32 -17.80
CA LEU A 73 7.38 8.07 -19.04
C LEU A 73 7.54 9.58 -18.86
N ASN A 74 7.67 10.04 -17.63
CA ASN A 74 7.94 11.43 -17.28
C ASN A 74 8.81 11.52 -16.01
N GLY A 75 9.41 12.68 -15.79
CA GLY A 75 10.33 12.91 -14.67
C GLY A 75 11.68 12.24 -14.88
N GLU A 76 12.31 11.79 -13.80
CA GLU A 76 13.58 11.06 -13.85
C GLU A 76 13.41 9.72 -14.56
N ALA A 77 14.32 9.43 -15.50
CA ALA A 77 14.34 8.15 -16.19
C ALA A 77 14.58 7.01 -15.19
N ARG A 78 13.65 6.05 -15.15
CA ARG A 78 13.71 4.90 -14.24
C ARG A 78 13.12 3.67 -14.89
N LYS A 79 13.85 2.56 -14.83
CA LYS A 79 13.33 1.23 -15.15
C LYS A 79 13.41 0.34 -13.92
N ILE A 80 12.32 -0.33 -13.60
CA ILE A 80 12.25 -1.33 -12.54
C ILE A 80 11.97 -2.66 -13.20
N VAL A 81 12.74 -3.67 -12.87
CA VAL A 81 12.48 -5.06 -13.27
C VAL A 81 12.35 -5.90 -12.01
N ARG A 82 11.22 -6.56 -11.88
CA ARG A 82 10.96 -7.54 -10.82
C ARG A 82 10.92 -8.95 -11.42
N HIS A 83 11.57 -9.88 -10.74
CA HIS A 83 11.38 -11.31 -10.96
C HIS A 83 11.15 -11.97 -9.59
N ASN A 84 9.94 -12.45 -9.37
CA ASN A 84 9.52 -12.95 -8.06
C ASN A 84 9.84 -11.92 -6.93
N ASN A 85 10.76 -12.25 -6.04
CA ASN A 85 11.13 -11.42 -4.88
C ASN A 85 12.35 -10.53 -5.13
N GLU A 86 12.99 -10.62 -6.28
CA GLU A 86 14.12 -9.75 -6.64
C GLU A 86 13.64 -8.54 -7.43
N VAL A 87 14.10 -7.37 -7.04
CA VAL A 87 13.79 -6.09 -7.68
C VAL A 87 15.06 -5.37 -8.02
N ILE A 88 15.20 -5.04 -9.29
CA ILE A 88 16.30 -4.26 -9.83
C ILE A 88 15.71 -2.93 -10.30
N SER A 89 16.18 -1.82 -9.70
CA SER A 89 15.82 -0.47 -10.16
C SER A 89 17.03 0.19 -10.79
N ILE A 90 16.86 0.69 -11.99
CA ILE A 90 17.90 1.31 -12.82
C ILE A 90 17.57 2.78 -12.95
N TYR A 91 18.54 3.64 -12.63
CA TYR A 91 18.47 5.10 -12.74
C TYR A 91 19.55 5.57 -13.72
N PRO A 92 19.24 5.68 -15.03
CA PRO A 92 20.24 6.00 -16.06
C PRO A 92 20.96 7.31 -15.81
N ASP A 93 20.22 8.36 -15.44
CA ASP A 93 20.78 9.71 -15.24
C ASP A 93 21.78 9.77 -14.07
N ARG A 94 21.59 8.91 -13.06
CA ARG A 94 22.52 8.78 -11.92
C ARG A 94 23.59 7.73 -12.11
N LYS A 95 23.54 6.97 -13.21
CA LYS A 95 24.35 5.75 -13.39
C LYS A 95 24.30 4.83 -12.15
N LEU A 96 23.11 4.63 -11.62
CA LEU A 96 22.88 3.87 -10.38
C LEU A 96 21.95 2.69 -10.65
N VAL A 97 22.31 1.54 -10.11
CA VAL A 97 21.46 0.37 -10.03
C VAL A 97 21.29 -0.02 -8.57
N THR A 98 20.05 -0.19 -8.14
CA THR A 98 19.75 -0.76 -6.83
C THR A 98 19.17 -2.15 -7.00
N VAL A 99 19.59 -3.09 -6.17
CA VAL A 99 19.07 -4.45 -6.12
C VAL A 99 18.53 -4.70 -4.72
N SER A 100 17.28 -5.11 -4.63
CA SER A 100 16.65 -5.46 -3.36
C SER A 100 15.98 -6.83 -3.44
N LYS A 101 16.00 -7.57 -2.34
CA LYS A 101 15.15 -8.74 -2.15
C LYS A 101 13.99 -8.28 -1.29
N MET A 102 12.83 -8.11 -1.88
CA MET A 102 11.62 -7.75 -1.17
C MET A 102 10.81 -9.02 -0.87
N GLY A 103 10.13 -9.03 0.28
CA GLY A 103 9.04 -9.98 0.50
C GLY A 103 7.89 -9.71 -0.51
N ASP A 104 6.90 -10.54 -0.52
CA ASP A 104 5.84 -10.71 -1.52
C ASP A 104 5.05 -9.46 -2.01
N LYS A 105 5.43 -8.24 -1.63
CA LYS A 105 4.64 -7.03 -1.90
C LYS A 105 5.51 -5.91 -2.48
N LEU A 106 5.55 -5.82 -3.79
CA LEU A 106 5.94 -4.62 -4.53
C LEU A 106 4.71 -3.91 -5.08
N GLY A 107 3.68 -3.76 -4.24
CA GLY A 107 2.52 -3.01 -4.64
C GLY A 107 2.79 -1.50 -4.55
N LEU A 108 2.41 -0.75 -5.58
CA LEU A 108 2.33 0.71 -5.55
C LEU A 108 1.24 1.20 -4.56
N HIS A 109 0.45 0.29 -4.02
CA HIS A 109 -0.64 0.48 -3.07
C HIS A 109 -0.84 -0.80 -2.26
N PRO A 110 -1.39 -0.72 -1.06
CA PRO A 110 -1.72 -1.89 -0.26
C PRO A 110 -2.72 -2.80 -0.98
N ILE A 111 -2.42 -4.09 -1.01
CA ILE A 111 -3.34 -5.13 -1.51
C ILE A 111 -4.13 -5.67 -0.33
N LEU A 112 -5.45 -5.80 -0.49
CA LEU A 112 -6.29 -6.42 0.52
C LEU A 112 -5.87 -7.88 0.75
N PRO A 113 -5.72 -8.32 2.00
CA PRO A 113 -5.44 -9.72 2.31
C PRO A 113 -6.64 -10.60 1.93
N GLU A 114 -6.40 -11.83 1.51
CA GLU A 114 -7.47 -12.79 1.15
C GLU A 114 -8.45 -13.03 2.31
N ASN A 115 -7.94 -13.11 3.54
CA ASN A 115 -8.78 -13.20 4.73
C ASN A 115 -9.07 -11.80 5.28
N LEU A 116 -10.30 -11.35 5.09
CA LEU A 116 -10.80 -10.05 5.55
C LEU A 116 -11.24 -10.00 7.01
N ASP A 117 -11.36 -11.15 7.71
CA ASP A 117 -11.90 -11.22 9.07
C ASP A 117 -11.16 -10.33 10.06
N LYS A 118 -9.82 -10.26 9.92
CA LYS A 118 -9.00 -9.41 10.78
C LYS A 118 -9.23 -7.92 10.49
N LEU A 119 -9.42 -7.57 9.21
CA LEU A 119 -9.69 -6.19 8.81
C LEU A 119 -11.10 -5.75 9.19
N ALA A 120 -12.07 -6.66 9.21
CA ALA A 120 -13.46 -6.36 9.53
C ALA A 120 -13.65 -5.73 10.92
N ASN A 121 -12.70 -5.88 11.84
CA ASN A 121 -12.72 -5.21 13.14
C ASN A 121 -12.43 -3.71 13.02
N TYR A 122 -11.64 -3.30 12.03
CA TYR A 122 -11.08 -1.94 11.90
C TYR A 122 -11.58 -1.20 10.66
N TYR A 123 -12.09 -1.94 9.67
CA TYR A 123 -12.63 -1.39 8.43
C TYR A 123 -14.01 -1.95 8.11
N THR A 124 -14.82 -1.15 7.46
CA THR A 124 -16.01 -1.61 6.74
C THR A 124 -15.65 -1.76 5.28
N ILE A 125 -15.85 -2.95 4.71
CA ILE A 125 -15.54 -3.25 3.32
C ILE A 125 -16.83 -3.59 2.60
N ASN A 126 -17.15 -2.84 1.56
CA ASN A 126 -18.37 -3.02 0.78
C ASN A 126 -18.15 -2.70 -0.70
N GLN A 127 -18.94 -3.34 -1.56
CA GLN A 127 -19.00 -3.01 -2.97
C GLN A 127 -19.93 -1.82 -3.18
N LEU A 128 -19.48 -0.83 -3.97
CA LEU A 128 -20.27 0.38 -4.31
C LEU A 128 -21.01 0.26 -5.65
N GLY A 129 -20.78 -0.81 -6.42
CA GLY A 129 -21.28 -1.00 -7.78
C GLY A 129 -20.14 -1.11 -8.77
N ASP A 130 -20.43 -0.77 -10.02
CA ASP A 130 -19.48 -0.89 -11.14
C ASP A 130 -19.12 0.50 -11.69
N ASP A 131 -17.97 0.60 -12.34
CA ASP A 131 -17.43 1.80 -12.98
C ASP A 131 -16.59 1.39 -14.21
N ARG A 132 -16.02 2.35 -14.92
CA ARG A 132 -15.22 2.11 -16.11
C ARG A 132 -13.87 2.78 -16.04
N ILE A 133 -12.77 1.98 -16.07
CA ILE A 133 -11.39 2.46 -16.04
C ILE A 133 -10.62 1.92 -17.26
N ALA A 134 -9.88 2.78 -17.94
CA ALA A 134 -9.12 2.42 -19.15
C ALA A 134 -9.94 1.66 -20.20
N GLY A 135 -11.23 2.00 -20.33
CA GLY A 135 -12.15 1.32 -21.25
C GLY A 135 -12.70 -0.03 -20.77
N ARG A 136 -12.37 -0.46 -19.55
CA ARG A 136 -12.73 -1.75 -18.95
C ARG A 136 -13.79 -1.57 -17.87
N GLU A 137 -14.72 -2.50 -17.78
CA GLU A 137 -15.69 -2.58 -16.70
C GLU A 137 -15.02 -3.03 -15.40
N THR A 138 -15.29 -2.35 -14.29
CA THR A 138 -14.64 -2.60 -13.01
C THR A 138 -15.65 -2.65 -11.87
N SER A 139 -15.44 -3.57 -10.93
CA SER A 139 -16.15 -3.57 -9.65
C SER A 139 -15.44 -2.65 -8.66
N VAL A 140 -16.21 -1.80 -7.98
CA VAL A 140 -15.66 -0.81 -7.02
C VAL A 140 -15.82 -1.32 -5.60
N LEU A 141 -14.70 -1.48 -4.89
CA LEU A 141 -14.68 -1.76 -3.46
C LEU A 141 -14.34 -0.50 -2.67
N ASN A 142 -15.09 -0.26 -1.60
CA ASN A 142 -14.81 0.77 -0.61
C ASN A 142 -14.31 0.12 0.68
N VAL A 143 -13.19 0.59 1.18
CA VAL A 143 -12.58 0.17 2.44
C VAL A 143 -12.53 1.38 3.35
N GLN A 144 -13.52 1.52 4.22
CA GLN A 144 -13.68 2.66 5.10
C GLN A 144 -13.22 2.31 6.51
N PRO A 145 -12.27 3.09 7.09
CA PRO A 145 -11.85 2.90 8.47
C PRO A 145 -13.01 3.18 9.44
N LYS A 146 -13.00 2.48 10.57
CA LYS A 146 -13.96 2.67 11.67
C LYS A 146 -13.50 3.66 12.73
N ASP A 147 -12.27 4.16 12.60
CA ASP A 147 -11.64 5.11 13.50
C ASP A 147 -10.85 6.19 12.72
N ALA A 148 -10.24 7.14 13.42
CA ALA A 148 -9.46 8.23 12.84
C ALA A 148 -7.95 7.94 12.76
N TYR A 149 -7.53 6.68 12.93
CA TYR A 149 -6.12 6.31 12.98
C TYR A 149 -5.61 5.67 11.69
N ARG A 150 -6.42 5.60 10.65
CA ARG A 150 -6.08 4.98 9.38
C ARG A 150 -6.80 5.63 8.22
N TYR A 151 -6.20 5.56 7.05
CA TYR A 151 -6.79 6.03 5.81
C TYR A 151 -7.78 5.03 5.24
N GLY A 152 -8.72 5.53 4.43
CA GLY A 152 -9.63 4.72 3.63
C GLY A 152 -9.06 4.44 2.25
N TYR A 153 -9.66 3.46 1.56
CA TYR A 153 -9.30 3.13 0.19
C TYR A 153 -10.54 2.91 -0.67
N LYS A 154 -10.42 3.24 -1.96
CA LYS A 154 -11.32 2.73 -3.00
C LYS A 154 -10.49 1.99 -4.04
N TYR A 155 -10.94 0.80 -4.40
CA TYR A 155 -10.30 -0.06 -5.39
C TYR A 155 -11.23 -0.30 -6.56
N TRP A 156 -10.74 -0.20 -7.78
CA TRP A 156 -11.44 -0.54 -9.02
C TRP A 156 -10.76 -1.75 -9.65
N LEU A 157 -11.42 -2.87 -9.61
CA LEU A 157 -10.90 -4.15 -10.08
C LEU A 157 -11.57 -4.53 -11.41
N ASP A 158 -10.77 -4.81 -12.42
CA ASP A 158 -11.27 -5.27 -13.71
C ASP A 158 -12.17 -6.51 -13.55
N ASN A 159 -13.36 -6.49 -14.12
CA ASN A 159 -14.34 -7.56 -13.93
C ASN A 159 -13.90 -8.90 -14.55
N GLU A 160 -13.05 -8.86 -15.58
CA GLU A 160 -12.57 -10.06 -16.28
C GLU A 160 -11.32 -10.65 -15.61
N THR A 161 -10.30 -9.82 -15.34
CA THR A 161 -8.98 -10.28 -14.87
C THR A 161 -8.77 -10.15 -13.39
N ARG A 162 -9.59 -9.35 -12.69
CA ARG A 162 -9.42 -8.93 -11.29
C ARG A 162 -8.15 -8.12 -11.02
N VAL A 163 -7.48 -7.65 -12.07
CA VAL A 163 -6.36 -6.71 -11.94
C VAL A 163 -6.88 -5.38 -11.41
N LEU A 164 -6.15 -4.77 -10.49
CA LEU A 164 -6.47 -3.46 -9.93
C LEU A 164 -6.13 -2.37 -10.95
N LEU A 165 -7.15 -1.68 -11.47
CA LEU A 165 -6.99 -0.63 -12.47
C LEU A 165 -6.99 0.78 -11.91
N LYS A 166 -7.55 0.99 -10.71
CA LYS A 166 -7.47 2.26 -10.00
C LYS A 166 -7.53 2.03 -8.50
N CYS A 167 -6.75 2.82 -7.76
CA CYS A 167 -6.77 2.88 -6.30
C CYS A 167 -6.71 4.32 -5.85
N ASP A 168 -7.66 4.72 -5.01
CA ASP A 168 -7.66 6.01 -4.31
C ASP A 168 -7.38 5.76 -2.83
N LEU A 169 -6.42 6.50 -2.27
CA LEU A 169 -6.18 6.62 -0.84
C LEU A 169 -6.94 7.84 -0.33
N LEU A 170 -7.75 7.66 0.71
CA LEU A 170 -8.68 8.66 1.21
C LEU A 170 -8.30 9.07 2.64
N ASP A 171 -8.29 10.37 2.90
CA ASP A 171 -8.11 10.90 4.25
C ASP A 171 -9.37 10.75 5.13
N GLU A 172 -9.35 11.32 6.32
CA GLU A 172 -10.43 11.26 7.32
C GLU A 172 -11.70 12.01 6.85
N LYS A 173 -11.56 12.90 5.85
CA LYS A 173 -12.68 13.65 5.25
C LYS A 173 -13.21 12.96 4.00
N GLY A 174 -12.57 11.87 3.56
CA GLY A 174 -12.88 11.17 2.31
C GLY A 174 -12.28 11.86 1.07
N GLU A 175 -11.34 12.78 1.24
CA GLU A 175 -10.63 13.44 0.14
C GLU A 175 -9.47 12.56 -0.35
N ILE A 176 -9.21 12.59 -1.67
CA ILE A 176 -8.17 11.77 -2.29
C ILE A 176 -6.79 12.38 -2.03
N VAL A 177 -5.96 11.71 -1.21
CA VAL A 177 -4.57 12.10 -0.93
C VAL A 177 -3.58 11.53 -1.94
N GLU A 178 -3.80 10.27 -2.37
CA GLU A 178 -3.03 9.63 -3.44
C GLU A 178 -3.96 8.89 -4.38
N GLN A 179 -3.56 8.75 -5.64
CA GLN A 179 -4.35 8.03 -6.63
C GLN A 179 -3.42 7.34 -7.63
N MET A 180 -3.66 6.07 -7.89
CA MET A 180 -3.14 5.34 -9.03
C MET A 180 -4.29 5.02 -9.98
N MET A 181 -4.11 5.25 -11.28
CA MET A 181 -5.14 4.95 -12.27
C MET A 181 -4.51 4.57 -13.62
N TYR A 182 -4.91 3.43 -14.15
CA TYR A 182 -4.56 3.04 -15.51
C TYR A 182 -5.26 3.94 -16.54
N THR A 183 -4.49 4.44 -17.49
CA THR A 183 -4.99 5.19 -18.66
C THR A 183 -5.11 4.28 -19.89
N SER A 184 -4.34 3.19 -19.91
CA SER A 184 -4.48 2.10 -20.87
C SER A 184 -4.21 0.76 -20.19
N PHE A 185 -4.95 -0.27 -20.58
CA PHE A 185 -4.78 -1.62 -20.08
C PHE A 185 -5.17 -2.63 -21.18
N SER A 186 -4.31 -3.60 -21.39
CA SER A 186 -4.53 -4.68 -22.34
C SER A 186 -4.14 -6.01 -21.73
N ASN A 187 -5.12 -6.89 -21.57
CA ASN A 187 -4.88 -8.27 -21.19
C ASN A 187 -4.18 -9.01 -22.34
N GLN A 188 -3.18 -9.85 -22.03
CA GLN A 188 -2.36 -10.54 -23.00
C GLN A 188 -2.38 -12.05 -22.76
N THR A 189 -2.28 -12.83 -23.81
CA THR A 189 -2.02 -14.27 -23.65
C THR A 189 -0.56 -14.52 -23.31
N VAL A 190 0.35 -13.76 -23.94
CA VAL A 190 1.80 -13.82 -23.73
C VAL A 190 2.35 -12.40 -23.81
N VAL A 191 3.28 -12.06 -22.95
CA VAL A 191 4.01 -10.78 -23.00
C VAL A 191 5.41 -10.97 -23.58
N PRO A 192 5.97 -9.94 -24.26
CA PRO A 192 7.31 -10.04 -24.84
C PRO A 192 8.38 -10.14 -23.74
N GLN A 193 9.16 -11.22 -23.75
CA GLN A 193 10.25 -11.44 -22.78
C GLN A 193 11.32 -10.34 -22.82
N SER A 194 11.49 -9.66 -23.96
CA SER A 194 12.40 -8.51 -24.10
C SER A 194 12.06 -7.34 -23.19
N ALA A 195 10.80 -7.22 -22.73
CA ALA A 195 10.39 -6.18 -21.77
C ALA A 195 11.14 -6.30 -20.44
N PHE A 196 11.53 -7.49 -20.06
CA PHE A 196 12.22 -7.78 -18.79
C PHE A 196 13.74 -7.75 -18.88
N ASN A 197 14.28 -7.45 -20.07
CA ASN A 197 15.72 -7.37 -20.25
C ASN A 197 16.31 -6.20 -19.46
N ILE A 198 17.41 -6.47 -18.77
CA ILE A 198 18.24 -5.47 -18.12
C ILE A 198 19.27 -5.02 -19.17
N PRO A 199 19.36 -3.70 -19.47
CA PRO A 199 20.37 -3.20 -20.41
C PRO A 199 21.79 -3.42 -19.89
N GLU A 200 22.79 -3.23 -20.74
CA GLU A 200 24.17 -3.19 -20.28
C GLU A 200 24.39 -2.03 -19.31
N LEU A 201 25.00 -2.34 -18.16
CA LEU A 201 25.15 -1.43 -17.03
C LEU A 201 26.64 -1.00 -16.84
N ASN A 202 27.36 -0.87 -17.96
CA ASN A 202 28.75 -0.44 -17.92
C ASN A 202 28.89 0.97 -17.31
N GLY A 203 29.73 1.11 -16.28
CA GLY A 203 29.94 2.38 -15.58
C GLY A 203 28.83 2.76 -14.58
N PHE A 204 27.88 1.85 -14.28
CA PHE A 204 26.90 2.08 -13.22
C PHE A 204 27.44 1.64 -11.86
N SER A 205 27.17 2.44 -10.84
CA SER A 205 27.35 2.01 -9.45
C SER A 205 26.22 1.05 -9.05
N ARG A 206 26.54 0.01 -8.27
CA ARG A 206 25.58 -0.98 -7.84
C ARG A 206 25.41 -0.95 -6.31
N GLN A 207 24.20 -0.76 -5.85
CA GLN A 207 23.81 -0.73 -4.44
C GLN A 207 22.91 -1.93 -4.11
N MET A 208 23.34 -2.78 -3.19
CA MET A 208 22.48 -3.84 -2.64
C MET A 208 21.68 -3.26 -1.48
N LEU A 209 20.37 -3.14 -1.67
CA LEU A 209 19.45 -2.74 -0.62
C LEU A 209 19.04 -4.00 0.17
N ASN A 210 19.97 -4.54 0.95
CA ASN A 210 19.62 -5.63 1.83
C ASN A 210 18.69 -5.08 2.91
N LYS A 211 17.44 -5.58 2.95
CA LYS A 211 16.76 -5.63 4.24
C LYS A 211 17.60 -6.57 5.07
N ASN A 212 18.58 -6.04 5.81
CA ASN A 212 19.16 -6.79 6.90
C ASN A 212 17.98 -7.30 7.71
N ARG A 213 17.73 -8.61 7.65
CA ARG A 213 16.96 -9.28 8.69
C ARG A 213 17.85 -9.16 9.91
N GLY A 214 17.82 -7.98 10.55
CA GLY A 214 18.46 -7.78 11.83
C GLY A 214 17.98 -8.90 12.74
N LYS A 215 18.83 -9.35 13.63
CA LYS A 215 18.42 -10.28 14.69
C LYS A 215 17.17 -9.70 15.33
N GLN A 216 16.17 -10.55 15.56
CA GLN A 216 14.99 -10.17 16.33
C GLN A 216 15.50 -9.58 17.65
N ALA A 217 15.38 -8.26 17.78
CA ALA A 217 15.97 -7.55 18.89
C ALA A 217 15.17 -7.85 20.17
N ASN A 218 15.86 -8.01 21.27
CA ASN A 218 15.23 -7.86 22.57
C ASN A 218 14.84 -6.38 22.68
N ILE A 219 13.52 -6.11 22.56
CA ILE A 219 13.02 -4.76 22.36
C ILE A 219 12.94 -4.10 23.73
N GLY A 220 13.96 -3.31 24.07
CA GLY A 220 13.96 -2.46 25.27
C GLY A 220 13.02 -1.24 25.15
N TRP A 221 12.02 -1.28 24.25
CA TRP A 221 11.08 -0.20 23.94
C TRP A 221 9.69 -0.75 23.64
N ARG A 222 8.66 -0.01 24.06
CA ARG A 222 7.27 -0.30 23.72
C ARG A 222 6.46 0.98 23.55
N ALA A 223 5.39 0.92 22.77
CA ALA A 223 4.34 1.92 22.78
C ALA A 223 3.29 1.54 23.84
N THR A 224 2.97 2.45 24.75
CA THR A 224 1.95 2.24 25.79
C THR A 224 0.54 2.59 25.32
N SER A 225 0.44 3.36 24.26
CA SER A 225 -0.82 3.66 23.56
C SER A 225 -0.66 3.36 22.09
N MET A 226 -1.27 2.27 21.63
CA MET A 226 -1.26 1.84 20.24
C MET A 226 -2.70 1.86 19.71
N PRO A 227 -2.97 2.47 18.55
CA PRO A 227 -4.29 2.36 17.95
C PRO A 227 -4.68 0.89 17.75
N GLN A 228 -5.93 0.58 18.02
CA GLN A 228 -6.42 -0.80 18.02
C GLN A 228 -6.10 -1.51 16.70
N GLY A 229 -5.57 -2.74 16.77
CA GLY A 229 -5.24 -3.57 15.61
C GLY A 229 -3.80 -3.44 15.12
N PHE A 230 -3.08 -2.36 15.42
CA PHE A 230 -1.67 -2.29 15.10
C PHE A 230 -0.86 -3.20 16.00
N MET A 231 -0.20 -4.18 15.39
CA MET A 231 0.66 -5.14 16.08
C MET A 231 2.08 -5.07 15.53
N LEU A 232 3.07 -5.33 16.39
CA LEU A 232 4.45 -5.42 15.96
C LEU A 232 4.63 -6.59 14.98
N THR A 233 5.04 -6.28 13.76
CA THR A 233 5.27 -7.27 12.69
C THR A 233 6.74 -7.52 12.44
N GLN A 234 7.60 -6.53 12.75
CA GLN A 234 9.04 -6.65 12.57
C GLN A 234 9.78 -5.78 13.59
N SER A 235 10.90 -6.31 14.11
CA SER A 235 11.90 -5.54 14.85
C SER A 235 13.28 -5.83 14.27
N THR A 236 14.07 -4.77 14.03
CA THR A 236 15.37 -4.88 13.37
C THR A 236 16.34 -3.89 14.00
N ILE A 237 17.52 -4.38 14.44
CA ILE A 237 18.63 -3.51 14.80
C ILE A 237 19.45 -3.26 13.52
N ARG A 238 19.70 -2.00 13.22
CA ARG A 238 20.62 -1.57 12.17
C ARG A 238 21.87 -1.01 12.84
N SER A 239 23.00 -1.64 12.60
CA SER A 239 24.30 -1.12 13.04
C SER A 239 24.87 -0.31 11.88
N GLY A 240 25.03 0.99 12.09
CA GLY A 240 25.81 1.91 11.25
C GLY A 240 27.27 1.99 11.76
N GLU A 241 28.14 2.71 11.06
CA GLU A 241 29.54 2.88 11.48
C GLU A 241 29.66 3.60 12.83
N ASP A 242 28.74 4.53 13.14
CA ASP A 242 28.77 5.34 14.36
C ASP A 242 27.57 5.19 15.30
N ASN A 243 26.48 4.56 14.84
CA ASN A 243 25.24 4.50 15.62
C ASN A 243 24.44 3.21 15.38
N GLU A 244 23.90 2.68 16.46
CA GLU A 244 22.93 1.61 16.41
C GLU A 244 21.52 2.20 16.39
N SER A 245 20.67 1.79 15.45
CA SER A 245 19.27 2.20 15.36
C SER A 245 18.37 0.98 15.44
N LEU A 246 17.30 1.09 16.25
CA LEU A 246 16.23 0.10 16.31
C LEU A 246 15.09 0.55 15.39
N HIS A 247 14.67 -0.33 14.48
CA HIS A 247 13.51 -0.14 13.63
C HIS A 247 12.42 -1.13 14.02
N LEU A 248 11.27 -0.62 14.44
CA LEU A 248 10.06 -1.38 14.71
C LEU A 248 9.02 -1.10 13.63
N MET A 249 8.35 -2.13 13.14
CA MET A 249 7.24 -2.00 12.21
C MET A 249 5.97 -2.55 12.84
N TYR A 250 4.95 -1.71 12.88
CA TYR A 250 3.61 -2.08 13.32
C TYR A 250 2.66 -2.08 12.12
N SER A 251 1.71 -3.00 12.09
CA SER A 251 0.70 -3.06 11.02
C SER A 251 -0.61 -3.63 11.56
N ASP A 252 -1.73 -3.16 11.00
CA ASP A 252 -3.06 -3.72 11.22
C ASP A 252 -3.47 -4.75 10.15
N GLY A 253 -2.55 -5.01 9.20
CA GLY A 253 -2.75 -5.88 8.04
C GLY A 253 -2.98 -5.12 6.73
N LEU A 254 -3.31 -3.83 6.78
CA LEU A 254 -3.46 -2.95 5.61
C LEU A 254 -2.55 -1.72 5.73
N ALA A 255 -2.69 -0.94 6.80
CA ALA A 255 -1.81 0.17 7.13
C ALA A 255 -0.55 -0.29 7.87
N SER A 256 0.55 0.46 7.74
CA SER A 256 1.81 0.19 8.43
C SER A 256 2.47 1.46 8.95
N VAL A 257 3.10 1.34 10.11
CA VAL A 257 3.84 2.42 10.77
C VAL A 257 5.23 1.93 11.15
N SER A 258 6.24 2.71 10.81
CA SER A 258 7.64 2.49 11.19
C SER A 258 8.02 3.39 12.36
N VAL A 259 8.69 2.82 13.35
CA VAL A 259 9.28 3.52 14.48
C VAL A 259 10.79 3.34 14.42
N PHE A 260 11.52 4.43 14.34
CA PHE A 260 12.98 4.47 14.39
C PHE A 260 13.41 5.03 15.73
N ILE A 261 14.33 4.36 16.39
CA ILE A 261 14.86 4.74 17.70
C ILE A 261 16.39 4.76 17.58
N GLU A 262 16.95 5.98 17.70
CA GLU A 262 18.35 6.26 17.44
C GLU A 262 18.97 6.92 18.66
N SER A 263 20.02 6.30 19.21
CA SER A 263 20.78 6.83 20.32
C SER A 263 22.02 7.58 19.82
N GLY A 264 22.29 8.78 20.32
CA GLY A 264 23.50 9.55 19.99
C GLY A 264 23.25 11.05 19.84
N GLU A 265 24.28 11.84 20.16
CA GLU A 265 24.21 13.33 20.10
C GLU A 265 24.32 13.87 18.66
N ASN A 266 24.76 13.07 17.69
CA ASN A 266 25.15 13.51 16.35
C ASN A 266 24.08 13.30 15.25
N SER A 267 22.78 13.07 15.60
CA SER A 267 21.77 13.02 14.55
C SER A 267 21.55 14.42 13.97
N THR A 268 22.11 14.68 12.79
CA THR A 268 22.05 15.96 12.08
C THR A 268 20.63 16.33 11.60
N HIS A 269 19.68 15.41 11.70
CA HIS A 269 18.28 15.60 11.28
C HIS A 269 17.32 15.19 12.41
N ARG A 270 17.23 16.04 13.43
CA ARG A 270 16.30 15.81 14.55
C ARG A 270 14.92 16.33 14.17
N LEU A 271 14.01 15.43 13.86
CA LEU A 271 12.60 15.79 13.73
C LEU A 271 12.03 16.03 15.12
N ALA A 272 11.42 17.19 15.34
CA ALA A 272 10.69 17.53 16.55
C ALA A 272 9.25 17.90 16.20
N GLY A 273 8.28 17.15 16.76
CA GLY A 273 6.86 17.33 16.43
C GLY A 273 6.44 16.73 15.10
N ALA A 274 5.36 17.26 14.56
CA ALA A 274 4.68 16.76 13.37
C ALA A 274 5.34 17.23 12.06
N SER A 275 5.40 16.35 11.08
CA SER A 275 5.77 16.64 9.69
C SER A 275 4.96 15.75 8.77
N GLY A 276 4.69 16.20 7.53
CA GLY A 276 3.93 15.41 6.57
C GLY A 276 4.21 15.81 5.13
N MET A 277 4.08 14.86 4.21
CA MET A 277 4.16 15.08 2.78
C MET A 277 3.19 14.12 2.06
N GLY A 278 2.08 14.66 1.58
CA GLY A 278 0.99 13.83 1.01
C GLY A 278 0.41 12.90 2.07
N ALA A 279 0.32 11.62 1.76
CA ALA A 279 -0.17 10.61 2.69
C ALA A 279 0.82 10.22 3.78
N LEU A 280 2.13 10.46 3.55
CA LEU A 280 3.18 10.13 4.51
C LEU A 280 3.22 11.16 5.62
N ASN A 281 2.91 10.76 6.85
CA ASN A 281 3.07 11.55 8.04
C ASN A 281 4.21 11.02 8.91
N ALA A 282 4.85 11.93 9.65
CA ALA A 282 5.89 11.61 10.62
C ALA A 282 5.71 12.45 11.89
N TYR A 283 6.20 11.91 12.99
CA TYR A 283 6.29 12.61 14.26
C TYR A 283 7.61 12.27 14.95
N GLY A 284 8.34 13.30 15.35
CA GLY A 284 9.61 13.19 16.04
C GLY A 284 9.51 13.61 17.51
N LYS A 285 10.16 12.82 18.39
CA LYS A 285 10.25 13.06 19.83
C LYS A 285 11.66 12.76 20.32
N GLN A 286 12.14 13.59 21.23
CA GLN A 286 13.38 13.31 21.96
C GLN A 286 13.08 12.86 23.37
N MET A 287 13.78 11.83 23.83
CA MET A 287 13.68 11.31 25.20
C MET A 287 15.05 10.83 25.69
N ASN A 288 15.59 11.49 26.72
CA ASN A 288 16.86 11.11 27.36
C ASN A 288 18.03 10.87 26.37
N GLY A 289 18.23 11.79 25.41
CA GLY A 289 19.29 11.68 24.40
C GLY A 289 19.01 10.69 23.26
N THR A 290 17.81 10.11 23.22
CA THR A 290 17.35 9.21 22.17
C THR A 290 16.36 9.93 21.28
N GLN A 291 16.57 9.85 19.95
CA GLN A 291 15.60 10.31 18.95
C GLN A 291 14.63 9.18 18.64
N ILE A 292 13.34 9.45 18.71
CA ILE A 292 12.26 8.59 18.29
C ILE A 292 11.58 9.24 17.10
N THR A 293 11.53 8.56 15.96
CA THR A 293 10.83 9.02 14.77
C THR A 293 9.81 7.98 14.37
N VAL A 294 8.54 8.35 14.31
CA VAL A 294 7.44 7.51 13.88
C VAL A 294 6.94 8.03 12.55
N MET A 295 6.78 7.16 11.56
CA MET A 295 6.33 7.54 10.22
C MET A 295 5.51 6.44 9.54
N GLY A 296 4.56 6.86 8.69
CA GLY A 296 3.71 5.93 7.92
C GLY A 296 2.71 6.67 7.02
N GLU A 297 2.15 5.94 6.07
CA GLU A 297 0.99 6.41 5.28
C GLU A 297 -0.29 6.19 6.10
N VAL A 298 -0.41 6.99 7.15
CA VAL A 298 -1.51 6.99 8.13
C VAL A 298 -1.77 8.44 8.57
N PRO A 299 -2.95 8.76 9.16
CA PRO A 299 -3.22 10.08 9.71
C PRO A 299 -2.17 10.57 10.70
N GLN A 300 -1.98 11.90 10.76
CA GLN A 300 -1.03 12.54 11.69
C GLN A 300 -1.26 12.13 13.14
N ALA A 301 -2.53 11.94 13.53
CA ALA A 301 -2.90 11.50 14.88
C ALA A 301 -2.28 10.14 15.25
N THR A 302 -2.14 9.24 14.28
CA THR A 302 -1.57 7.90 14.50
C THR A 302 -0.10 7.96 14.84
N VAL A 303 0.70 8.65 14.02
CA VAL A 303 2.14 8.78 14.27
C VAL A 303 2.43 9.55 15.55
N ALA A 304 1.62 10.57 15.87
CA ALA A 304 1.73 11.34 17.12
C ALA A 304 1.41 10.46 18.34
N THR A 305 0.27 9.74 18.33
CA THR A 305 -0.14 8.86 19.43
C THR A 305 0.92 7.80 19.73
N ILE A 306 1.46 7.15 18.69
CA ILE A 306 2.50 6.14 18.86
C ILE A 306 3.79 6.78 19.40
N ALA A 307 4.26 7.89 18.81
CA ALA A 307 5.51 8.54 19.21
C ALA A 307 5.47 9.01 20.67
N GLU A 308 4.38 9.67 21.06
CA GLU A 308 4.20 10.20 22.43
C GLU A 308 4.14 9.09 23.48
N SER A 309 3.65 7.91 23.11
CA SER A 309 3.49 6.75 23.99
C SER A 309 4.71 5.83 24.06
N MET A 310 5.76 6.12 23.27
CA MET A 310 6.98 5.31 23.31
C MET A 310 7.72 5.47 24.64
N GLU A 311 8.04 4.35 25.29
CA GLU A 311 8.81 4.29 26.53
C GLU A 311 9.83 3.14 26.54
N ARG A 312 10.88 3.24 27.34
CA ARG A 312 11.78 2.14 27.61
C ARG A 312 11.10 1.10 28.50
N THR A 313 11.23 -0.18 28.13
CA THR A 313 10.91 -1.29 29.05
C THR A 313 12.05 -1.43 30.05
N GLN A 314 11.69 -1.55 31.33
CA GLN A 314 12.64 -1.83 32.41
C GLN A 314 13.24 -3.22 32.28
#